data_bc864a8b2f2f77c51db951aa806809f7
#
_entry.id   bc864a8b2f2f77c51db951aa806809f7
#
_cell.length_a   1.000
_cell.length_b   1.000
_cell.length_c   1.000
_cell.angle_alpha   90.00
_cell.angle_beta   90.00
_cell.angle_gamma   90.00
#
_symmetry.space_group_name_H-M   'P 1'
#
loop_
_entity.id
_entity.type
_entity.pdbx_description
1 polymer ?
#
loop_
_entity_poly.entity_id
_entity_poly.type
_entity_poly.pdbx_seq_one_letter_code
_entity_poly.pdbx_strand_id
1 'polypeptide(L)'
;MSRQLQRARNLLQRPGAWLDQAGGAYSLRLGGDRRSRVVLTLDEAAFLAVIERPGLKLRQGGGWLPRAANDHAPASPPPGRPGVIDGERPVMEADGRMTTRRANLGESPILWLARRKDQSGRPWLTPAEVAAGERLRAEAEIAAAGPSMTMRWDGLPRSVSGGGAGRVEPSDRALTASARVQAALEACGPRLRAMVEKVCIHGTSLQLAEQALSLRRRQGKTLLKQGLQALAEHYGLG
;
A
#
# COMPACT_ATOMS: atom_id res chain seq x y z
N MET A 1 -32.48 -19.56 -19.31
CA MET A 1 -32.77 -18.28 -18.64
C MET A 1 -34.20 -17.87 -18.94
N SER A 2 -34.99 -17.52 -17.91
CA SER A 2 -36.40 -17.08 -18.11
C SER A 2 -36.43 -15.76 -18.89
N ARG A 3 -37.36 -15.62 -19.86
CA ARG A 3 -37.61 -14.35 -20.58
C ARG A 3 -37.87 -13.18 -19.62
N GLN A 4 -38.49 -13.48 -18.49
CA GLN A 4 -38.82 -12.51 -17.44
C GLN A 4 -37.51 -11.96 -16.77
N LEU A 5 -36.57 -12.81 -16.49
CA LEU A 5 -35.27 -12.41 -15.90
C LEU A 5 -34.45 -11.52 -16.84
N GLN A 6 -34.42 -11.85 -18.13
CA GLN A 6 -33.76 -11.04 -19.14
C GLN A 6 -34.41 -9.65 -19.27
N ARG A 7 -35.74 -9.61 -19.25
CA ARG A 7 -36.50 -8.35 -19.26
C ARG A 7 -36.24 -7.51 -18.02
N ALA A 8 -36.15 -8.14 -16.85
CA ALA A 8 -35.82 -7.46 -15.60
C ALA A 8 -34.47 -6.80 -15.65
N ARG A 9 -33.44 -7.54 -16.13
CA ARG A 9 -32.06 -7.04 -16.30
C ARG A 9 -32.00 -5.83 -17.24
N ASN A 10 -32.68 -5.90 -18.37
CA ASN A 10 -32.72 -4.79 -19.33
C ASN A 10 -33.43 -3.55 -18.76
N LEU A 11 -34.49 -3.73 -17.98
CA LEU A 11 -35.22 -2.64 -17.34
C LEU A 11 -34.36 -2.01 -16.20
N LEU A 12 -33.62 -2.79 -15.46
CA LEU A 12 -32.75 -2.29 -14.40
C LEU A 12 -31.58 -1.45 -14.91
N GLN A 13 -31.21 -1.57 -16.18
CA GLN A 13 -30.20 -0.70 -16.79
C GLN A 13 -30.74 0.71 -17.12
N ARG A 14 -32.05 0.91 -17.05
CA ARG A 14 -32.63 2.22 -17.34
C ARG A 14 -32.44 3.20 -16.17
N PRO A 15 -32.21 4.48 -16.43
CA PRO A 15 -32.11 5.47 -15.38
C PRO A 15 -33.40 5.54 -14.56
N GLY A 16 -33.25 5.61 -13.24
CA GLY A 16 -34.37 5.64 -12.31
C GLY A 16 -35.07 4.29 -12.05
N ALA A 17 -34.54 3.19 -12.57
CA ALA A 17 -35.05 1.84 -12.27
C ALA A 17 -34.68 1.40 -10.85
N TRP A 18 -35.64 0.84 -10.13
CA TRP A 18 -35.41 0.27 -8.81
C TRP A 18 -36.45 -0.82 -8.48
N LEU A 19 -36.15 -1.65 -7.51
CA LEU A 19 -37.02 -2.71 -7.02
C LEU A 19 -37.61 -2.32 -5.65
N ASP A 20 -38.90 -2.52 -5.49
CA ASP A 20 -39.65 -2.34 -4.23
C ASP A 20 -40.20 -3.69 -3.78
N GLN A 21 -40.23 -3.94 -2.49
CA GLN A 21 -40.90 -5.12 -1.93
C GLN A 21 -42.28 -4.73 -1.36
N ALA A 22 -43.29 -5.33 -1.88
CA ALA A 22 -44.66 -5.16 -1.39
C ALA A 22 -45.41 -6.49 -1.47
N GLY A 23 -45.97 -6.94 -0.36
CA GLY A 23 -46.86 -8.12 -0.32
C GLY A 23 -46.19 -9.44 -0.74
N GLY A 24 -44.89 -9.63 -0.48
CA GLY A 24 -44.15 -10.86 -0.84
C GLY A 24 -43.67 -10.94 -2.30
N ALA A 25 -43.92 -9.89 -3.09
CA ALA A 25 -43.42 -9.80 -4.47
C ALA A 25 -42.48 -8.59 -4.64
N TYR A 26 -41.63 -8.66 -5.63
CA TYR A 26 -40.64 -7.60 -5.94
C TYR A 26 -41.09 -6.84 -7.18
N SER A 27 -41.47 -5.59 -6.99
CA SER A 27 -42.03 -4.71 -8.03
C SER A 27 -40.92 -3.83 -8.63
N LEU A 28 -40.66 -3.97 -9.92
CA LEU A 28 -39.72 -3.11 -10.65
C LEU A 28 -40.46 -1.83 -11.10
N ARG A 29 -39.89 -0.69 -10.74
CA ARG A 29 -40.42 0.63 -11.04
C ARG A 29 -39.39 1.47 -11.80
N LEU A 30 -39.90 2.38 -12.63
CA LEU A 30 -39.11 3.39 -13.34
C LEU A 30 -39.56 4.76 -12.82
N GLY A 31 -38.82 5.30 -11.87
CA GLY A 31 -39.16 6.59 -11.27
C GLY A 31 -38.76 6.69 -9.80
N GLY A 32 -38.76 7.91 -9.25
CA GLY A 32 -38.14 8.23 -7.96
C GLY A 32 -38.90 7.73 -6.72
N ASP A 33 -40.15 7.32 -6.81
CA ASP A 33 -40.99 7.01 -5.64
C ASP A 33 -41.87 5.75 -5.82
N ARG A 34 -42.53 5.36 -4.74
CA ARG A 34 -43.48 4.22 -4.70
C ARG A 34 -44.78 4.46 -5.47
N ARG A 35 -45.08 5.70 -5.86
CA ARG A 35 -46.25 6.05 -6.69
C ARG A 35 -45.98 5.77 -8.18
N SER A 36 -44.73 5.59 -8.55
CA SER A 36 -44.33 5.25 -9.92
C SER A 36 -44.98 3.91 -10.34
N ARG A 37 -45.36 3.82 -11.63
CA ARG A 37 -45.96 2.62 -12.20
C ARG A 37 -45.05 1.40 -12.06
N VAL A 38 -45.61 0.27 -11.61
CA VAL A 38 -44.94 -1.03 -11.65
C VAL A 38 -44.87 -1.50 -13.10
N VAL A 39 -43.66 -1.75 -13.58
CA VAL A 39 -43.38 -2.17 -14.98
C VAL A 39 -43.24 -3.67 -15.09
N LEU A 40 -42.79 -4.32 -14.02
CA LEU A 40 -42.59 -5.75 -13.94
C LEU A 40 -42.63 -6.20 -12.47
N THR A 41 -43.21 -7.37 -12.22
CA THR A 41 -43.18 -8.02 -10.91
C THR A 41 -42.33 -9.26 -11.00
N LEU A 42 -41.44 -9.45 -10.02
CA LEU A 42 -40.53 -10.59 -9.91
C LEU A 42 -40.96 -11.44 -8.71
N ASP A 43 -40.87 -12.74 -8.87
CA ASP A 43 -40.88 -13.68 -7.76
C ASP A 43 -39.54 -13.72 -7.03
N GLU A 44 -39.45 -14.42 -5.92
CA GLU A 44 -38.27 -14.51 -5.11
C GLU A 44 -37.08 -15.12 -5.86
N ALA A 45 -37.33 -16.14 -6.68
CA ALA A 45 -36.27 -16.80 -7.46
C ALA A 45 -35.66 -15.85 -8.49
N ALA A 46 -36.49 -15.07 -9.20
CA ALA A 46 -36.03 -14.07 -10.15
C ALA A 46 -35.30 -12.91 -9.45
N PHE A 47 -35.76 -12.51 -8.27
CA PHE A 47 -35.13 -11.49 -7.43
C PHE A 47 -33.71 -11.94 -6.98
N LEU A 48 -33.58 -13.16 -6.45
CA LEU A 48 -32.29 -13.72 -6.07
C LEU A 48 -31.31 -13.79 -7.27
N ALA A 49 -31.79 -14.19 -8.44
CA ALA A 49 -30.99 -14.21 -9.66
C ALA A 49 -30.55 -12.81 -10.14
N VAL A 50 -31.31 -11.77 -9.79
CA VAL A 50 -30.92 -10.35 -10.05
C VAL A 50 -29.93 -9.84 -9.01
N ILE A 51 -30.03 -10.28 -7.75
CA ILE A 51 -29.02 -9.99 -6.72
C ILE A 51 -27.66 -10.54 -7.13
N GLU A 52 -27.61 -11.75 -7.68
CA GLU A 52 -26.34 -12.35 -8.14
C GLU A 52 -25.78 -11.60 -9.35
N ARG A 53 -26.62 -11.27 -10.34
CA ARG A 53 -26.21 -10.54 -11.55
C ARG A 53 -27.38 -9.73 -12.14
N PRO A 54 -27.27 -8.40 -12.30
CA PRO A 54 -26.10 -7.54 -12.22
C PRO A 54 -25.67 -7.13 -10.79
N GLY A 55 -26.42 -7.53 -9.77
CA GLY A 55 -26.24 -7.13 -8.39
C GLY A 55 -27.11 -5.94 -8.01
N LEU A 56 -27.50 -5.87 -6.75
CA LEU A 56 -28.37 -4.84 -6.20
C LEU A 56 -27.71 -4.20 -4.98
N LYS A 57 -27.97 -2.91 -4.76
CA LYS A 57 -27.63 -2.17 -3.55
C LYS A 57 -28.87 -1.62 -2.88
N LEU A 58 -28.87 -1.55 -1.56
CA LEU A 58 -29.97 -0.99 -0.79
C LEU A 58 -30.13 0.49 -1.10
N ARG A 59 -31.37 0.96 -1.26
CA ARG A 59 -31.72 2.36 -1.49
C ARG A 59 -32.05 3.04 -0.17
N GLN A 60 -31.63 4.29 0.00
CA GLN A 60 -32.10 5.13 1.11
C GLN A 60 -33.64 5.34 0.94
N GLY A 61 -34.41 4.95 1.95
CA GLY A 61 -35.89 4.95 1.90
C GLY A 61 -36.54 3.62 1.51
N GLY A 62 -35.76 2.55 1.38
CA GLY A 62 -36.19 1.18 1.12
C GLY A 62 -36.20 0.78 -0.35
N GLY A 63 -36.13 -0.52 -0.58
CA GLY A 63 -35.99 -1.10 -1.92
C GLY A 63 -34.53 -1.21 -2.39
N TRP A 64 -34.34 -1.59 -3.65
CA TRP A 64 -33.01 -1.89 -4.20
C TRP A 64 -32.79 -1.17 -5.54
N LEU A 65 -31.59 -0.63 -5.70
CA LEU A 65 -31.10 -0.06 -6.94
C LEU A 65 -30.17 -1.06 -7.63
N PRO A 66 -30.12 -1.07 -8.96
CA PRO A 66 -29.09 -1.83 -9.65
C PRO A 66 -27.70 -1.29 -9.25
N ARG A 67 -26.78 -2.20 -9.01
CA ARG A 67 -25.40 -1.84 -8.80
C ARG A 67 -24.83 -1.36 -10.14
N ALA A 68 -24.29 -0.14 -10.19
CA ALA A 68 -23.65 0.36 -11.39
C ALA A 68 -22.43 -0.52 -11.74
N ALA A 69 -22.08 -0.61 -13.02
CA ALA A 69 -20.91 -1.37 -13.45
C ALA A 69 -19.62 -0.90 -12.74
N ASN A 70 -19.58 0.37 -12.30
CA ASN A 70 -18.49 0.95 -11.54
C ASN A 70 -18.59 0.74 -10.01
N ASP A 71 -19.73 0.21 -9.50
CA ASP A 71 -19.94 -0.16 -8.09
C ASP A 71 -19.43 -1.60 -7.79
N HIS A 72 -18.79 -2.24 -8.75
CA HIS A 72 -18.02 -3.45 -8.44
C HIS A 72 -16.95 -3.06 -7.44
N ALA A 73 -16.82 -3.86 -6.37
CA ALA A 73 -15.65 -3.78 -5.52
C ALA A 73 -14.42 -3.62 -6.43
N PRO A 74 -13.51 -2.69 -6.16
CA PRO A 74 -12.40 -2.43 -7.05
C PRO A 74 -11.84 -3.78 -7.45
N ALA A 75 -11.84 -4.06 -8.75
CA ALA A 75 -11.30 -5.31 -9.28
C ALA A 75 -9.95 -5.48 -8.59
N SER A 76 -9.73 -6.65 -7.97
CA SER A 76 -8.44 -6.93 -7.34
C SER A 76 -7.38 -6.37 -8.27
N PRO A 77 -6.52 -5.45 -7.80
CA PRO A 77 -5.60 -4.79 -8.70
C PRO A 77 -4.91 -5.87 -9.53
N PRO A 78 -4.75 -5.67 -10.84
CA PRO A 78 -4.10 -6.66 -11.69
C PRO A 78 -2.80 -7.05 -11.00
N PRO A 79 -2.37 -8.33 -11.02
CA PRO A 79 -1.18 -8.79 -10.32
C PRO A 79 -0.08 -7.77 -10.58
N GLY A 80 0.36 -7.10 -9.51
CA GLY A 80 1.22 -5.93 -9.59
C GLY A 80 2.48 -6.29 -10.35
N ARG A 81 3.03 -5.36 -11.10
CA ARG A 81 4.35 -5.56 -11.70
C ARG A 81 5.32 -5.91 -10.56
N PRO A 82 6.18 -6.93 -10.73
CA PRO A 82 7.17 -7.27 -9.71
C PRO A 82 7.90 -6.01 -9.22
N GLY A 83 7.95 -5.79 -7.90
CA GLY A 83 8.59 -4.63 -7.29
C GLY A 83 7.71 -3.36 -7.22
N VAL A 84 6.46 -3.40 -7.65
CA VAL A 84 5.52 -2.28 -7.51
C VAL A 84 4.45 -2.66 -6.49
N ILE A 85 4.41 -1.94 -5.38
CA ILE A 85 3.33 -2.03 -4.39
C ILE A 85 2.55 -0.72 -4.47
N ASP A 86 1.41 -0.77 -5.16
CA ASP A 86 0.53 0.38 -5.27
C ASP A 86 -0.08 0.72 -3.91
N GLY A 87 0.03 1.98 -3.53
CA GLY A 87 -0.52 2.49 -2.29
C GLY A 87 -0.57 4.01 -2.28
N GLU A 88 -0.91 4.57 -1.15
CA GLU A 88 -1.01 6.00 -0.96
C GLU A 88 0.07 6.48 0.02
N ARG A 89 0.69 7.60 -0.30
CA ARG A 89 1.69 8.24 0.56
C ARG A 89 1.33 9.70 0.79
N PRO A 90 1.40 10.18 2.04
CA PRO A 90 1.23 11.60 2.31
C PRO A 90 2.40 12.39 1.69
N VAL A 91 2.06 13.40 0.94
CA VAL A 91 3.01 14.31 0.28
C VAL A 91 2.66 15.73 0.68
N MET A 92 3.66 16.52 1.05
CA MET A 92 3.48 17.94 1.29
C MET A 92 3.61 18.70 -0.03
N GLU A 93 2.56 19.42 -0.39
CA GLU A 93 2.52 20.28 -1.56
C GLU A 93 3.38 21.55 -1.33
N ALA A 94 3.62 22.29 -2.40
CA ALA A 94 4.45 23.50 -2.34
C ALA A 94 3.84 24.61 -1.44
N ASP A 95 2.53 24.57 -1.22
CA ASP A 95 1.77 25.47 -0.34
C ASP A 95 1.79 25.04 1.14
N GLY A 96 2.45 23.93 1.48
CA GLY A 96 2.54 23.37 2.82
C GLY A 96 1.37 22.46 3.22
N ARG A 97 0.40 22.23 2.33
CA ARG A 97 -0.70 21.30 2.59
C ARG A 97 -0.24 19.86 2.44
N MET A 98 -0.78 19.00 3.31
CA MET A 98 -0.61 17.56 3.20
C MET A 98 -1.69 17.00 2.27
N THR A 99 -1.26 16.39 1.17
CA THR A 99 -2.14 15.65 0.26
C THR A 99 -1.72 14.20 0.19
N THR A 100 -2.69 13.31 0.01
CA THR A 100 -2.41 11.90 -0.20
C THR A 100 -2.32 11.65 -1.70
N ARG A 101 -1.17 11.14 -2.14
CA ARG A 101 -0.94 10.80 -3.56
C ARG A 101 -0.64 9.33 -3.73
N ARG A 102 -1.10 8.79 -4.84
CA ARG A 102 -0.77 7.43 -5.26
C ARG A 102 0.75 7.30 -5.44
N ALA A 103 1.32 6.26 -4.84
CA ALA A 103 2.76 6.02 -4.86
C ALA A 103 3.07 4.52 -4.87
N ASN A 104 4.23 4.17 -5.38
CA ASN A 104 4.78 2.83 -5.20
C ASN A 104 5.38 2.73 -3.80
N LEU A 105 4.73 2.00 -2.90
CA LEU A 105 5.22 1.77 -1.54
C LEU A 105 6.43 0.84 -1.50
N GLY A 106 6.63 0.02 -2.53
CA GLY A 106 7.81 -0.83 -2.68
C GLY A 106 9.06 -0.05 -3.08
N GLU A 107 8.94 1.20 -3.54
CA GLU A 107 10.08 2.04 -3.90
C GLU A 107 10.56 2.86 -2.71
N SER A 108 11.82 2.66 -2.34
CA SER A 108 12.44 3.48 -1.30
C SER A 108 12.62 4.93 -1.76
N PRO A 109 12.59 5.91 -0.83
CA PRO A 109 12.94 7.29 -1.16
C PRO A 109 14.32 7.43 -1.81
N ILE A 110 15.26 6.55 -1.46
CA ILE A 110 16.62 6.54 -2.00
C ILE A 110 16.62 6.12 -3.47
N LEU A 111 15.90 5.05 -3.83
CA LEU A 111 15.78 4.61 -5.23
C LEU A 111 15.10 5.66 -6.10
N TRP A 112 14.11 6.35 -5.55
CA TRP A 112 13.49 7.48 -6.24
C TRP A 112 14.49 8.63 -6.46
N LEU A 113 15.30 8.97 -5.44
CA LEU A 113 16.36 10.00 -5.55
C LEU A 113 17.47 9.60 -6.52
N ALA A 114 17.83 8.32 -6.57
CA ALA A 114 18.85 7.79 -7.48
C ALA A 114 18.52 8.01 -8.97
N ARG A 115 17.21 8.04 -9.31
CA ARG A 115 16.75 8.33 -10.68
C ARG A 115 16.82 9.82 -11.03
N ARG A 116 17.04 10.69 -10.04
CA ARG A 116 17.13 12.12 -10.27
C ARG A 116 18.53 12.51 -10.74
N LYS A 117 18.56 13.44 -11.67
CA LYS A 117 19.80 14.03 -12.18
C LYS A 117 20.01 15.41 -11.56
N ASP A 118 21.25 15.78 -11.43
CA ASP A 118 21.64 17.14 -11.08
C ASP A 118 21.54 18.09 -12.30
N GLN A 119 21.91 19.33 -12.12
CA GLN A 119 21.89 20.34 -13.21
C GLN A 119 22.86 20.00 -14.35
N SER A 120 23.88 19.19 -14.10
CA SER A 120 24.86 18.71 -15.07
C SER A 120 24.44 17.43 -15.80
N GLY A 121 23.23 16.90 -15.51
CA GLY A 121 22.72 15.68 -16.10
C GLY A 121 23.29 14.39 -15.47
N ARG A 122 24.11 14.49 -14.42
CA ARG A 122 24.65 13.33 -13.68
C ARG A 122 23.66 12.82 -12.64
N PRO A 123 23.67 11.52 -12.32
CA PRO A 123 22.87 11.01 -11.20
C PRO A 123 23.17 11.80 -9.93
N TRP A 124 22.13 12.15 -9.20
CA TRP A 124 22.29 12.94 -7.97
C TRP A 124 22.94 12.13 -6.84
N LEU A 125 22.66 10.83 -6.77
CA LEU A 125 23.34 9.88 -5.88
C LEU A 125 24.29 8.99 -6.68
N THR A 126 25.43 8.69 -6.10
CA THR A 126 26.36 7.69 -6.63
C THR A 126 25.84 6.28 -6.39
N PRO A 127 26.25 5.26 -7.16
CA PRO A 127 25.89 3.88 -6.88
C PRO A 127 26.25 3.42 -5.45
N ALA A 128 27.39 3.87 -4.93
CA ALA A 128 27.84 3.58 -3.56
C ALA A 128 26.89 4.17 -2.51
N GLU A 129 26.49 5.44 -2.66
CA GLU A 129 25.53 6.11 -1.77
C GLU A 129 24.17 5.40 -1.78
N VAL A 130 23.69 4.95 -2.95
CA VAL A 130 22.45 4.19 -3.08
C VAL A 130 22.56 2.83 -2.38
N ALA A 131 23.63 2.09 -2.67
CA ALA A 131 23.86 0.78 -2.06
C ALA A 131 23.98 0.85 -0.53
N ALA A 132 24.65 1.89 -0.01
CA ALA A 132 24.77 2.12 1.43
C ALA A 132 23.42 2.38 2.10
N GLY A 133 22.59 3.23 1.51
CA GLY A 133 21.25 3.53 2.05
C GLY A 133 20.31 2.33 2.00
N GLU A 134 20.31 1.54 0.92
CA GLU A 134 19.50 0.33 0.81
C GLU A 134 19.99 -0.78 1.76
N ARG A 135 21.30 -0.88 1.97
CA ARG A 135 21.86 -1.82 2.97
C ARG A 135 21.40 -1.48 4.38
N LEU A 136 21.50 -0.20 4.79
CA LEU A 136 21.02 0.25 6.09
C LEU A 136 19.52 -0.07 6.28
N ARG A 137 18.72 0.16 5.25
CA ARG A 137 17.30 -0.16 5.24
C ARG A 137 17.05 -1.65 5.45
N ALA A 138 17.72 -2.51 4.67
CA ALA A 138 17.59 -3.95 4.78
C ALA A 138 18.00 -4.48 6.18
N GLU A 139 19.10 -3.95 6.75
CA GLU A 139 19.53 -4.28 8.10
C GLU A 139 18.52 -3.83 9.16
N ALA A 140 17.91 -2.64 8.99
CA ALA A 140 16.84 -2.15 9.87
C ALA A 140 15.56 -3.00 9.77
N GLU A 141 15.19 -3.46 8.58
CA GLU A 141 14.06 -4.39 8.41
C GLU A 141 14.31 -5.73 9.11
N ILE A 142 15.54 -6.26 9.03
CA ILE A 142 15.92 -7.48 9.77
C ILE A 142 15.87 -7.25 11.28
N ALA A 143 16.37 -6.10 11.76
CA ALA A 143 16.33 -5.73 13.17
C ALA A 143 14.91 -5.59 13.69
N ALA A 144 13.99 -5.03 12.89
CA ALA A 144 12.59 -4.83 13.23
C ALA A 144 11.76 -6.13 13.15
N ALA A 145 12.19 -7.11 12.37
CA ALA A 145 11.45 -8.36 12.19
C ALA A 145 11.32 -9.20 13.48
N GLY A 146 12.11 -8.90 14.53
CA GLY A 146 12.01 -9.53 15.84
C GLY A 146 12.01 -11.06 15.84
N PRO A 147 11.89 -11.71 16.97
CA PRO A 147 11.57 -13.13 17.02
C PRO A 147 10.15 -13.32 16.47
N SER A 148 10.02 -14.09 15.37
CA SER A 148 8.71 -14.47 14.84
C SER A 148 7.92 -15.20 15.92
N MET A 149 6.91 -14.55 16.49
CA MET A 149 5.99 -15.16 17.48
C MET A 149 5.03 -16.18 16.85
N THR A 150 5.17 -16.49 15.57
CA THR A 150 4.46 -17.60 14.95
C THR A 150 5.11 -18.91 15.36
N MET A 151 4.61 -19.51 16.45
CA MET A 151 4.80 -20.93 16.71
C MET A 151 4.38 -21.70 15.45
N ARG A 152 5.36 -22.27 14.74
CA ARG A 152 5.08 -23.27 13.71
C ARG A 152 4.58 -24.52 14.43
N TRP A 153 3.28 -24.68 14.54
CA TRP A 153 2.63 -25.88 15.09
C TRP A 153 2.90 -27.14 14.25
N ASP A 154 3.41 -27.00 13.02
CA ASP A 154 3.74 -28.12 12.12
C ASP A 154 5.14 -28.69 12.34
N GLY A 155 5.88 -28.19 13.32
CA GLY A 155 7.22 -28.66 13.67
C GLY A 155 7.18 -29.78 14.67
N LEU A 156 6.72 -31.01 14.33
CA LEU A 156 7.11 -32.21 15.04
C LEU A 156 8.64 -32.27 15.11
N PRO A 157 9.23 -32.54 16.30
CA PRO A 157 10.67 -32.64 16.41
C PRO A 157 11.15 -33.84 15.60
N ARG A 158 11.60 -33.61 14.38
CA ARG A 158 12.38 -34.58 13.65
C ARG A 158 13.76 -34.63 14.31
N SER A 159 14.00 -35.69 15.04
CA SER A 159 15.34 -36.06 15.47
C SER A 159 16.20 -36.29 14.21
N VAL A 160 16.92 -35.28 13.77
CA VAL A 160 18.00 -35.43 12.80
C VAL A 160 19.29 -35.21 13.55
N SER A 161 19.90 -36.33 13.92
CA SER A 161 21.32 -36.39 14.18
C SER A 161 22.06 -36.11 12.91
N GLY A 162 22.84 -35.01 12.86
CA GLY A 162 23.70 -34.69 11.72
C GLY A 162 24.17 -33.25 11.69
N GLY A 163 25.42 -33.00 12.13
CA GLY A 163 26.34 -31.99 11.69
C GLY A 163 25.93 -30.53 11.88
N GLY A 164 26.46 -29.92 12.95
CA GLY A 164 26.26 -28.52 13.28
C GLY A 164 26.92 -27.55 12.29
N ALA A 165 26.09 -26.90 11.50
CA ALA A 165 26.32 -25.51 11.15
C ALA A 165 25.32 -24.72 12.00
N GLY A 166 25.81 -23.92 12.95
CA GLY A 166 25.00 -23.21 13.94
C GLY A 166 23.87 -22.44 13.27
N ARG A 167 22.65 -22.93 13.50
CA ARG A 167 21.43 -22.29 13.06
C ARG A 167 21.29 -21.04 13.92
N VAL A 168 21.78 -19.90 13.41
CA VAL A 168 21.63 -18.60 14.07
C VAL A 168 20.14 -18.39 14.30
N GLU A 169 19.74 -18.31 15.57
CA GLU A 169 18.33 -18.07 15.93
C GLU A 169 17.84 -16.74 15.34
N PRO A 170 16.54 -16.62 14.99
CA PRO A 170 15.98 -15.37 14.48
C PRO A 170 16.21 -14.16 15.40
N SER A 171 16.19 -14.38 16.72
CA SER A 171 16.53 -13.39 17.75
C SER A 171 17.96 -12.87 17.65
N ASP A 172 18.92 -13.76 17.45
CA ASP A 172 20.34 -13.40 17.35
C ASP A 172 20.61 -12.61 16.08
N ARG A 173 19.90 -12.95 14.99
CA ARG A 173 19.96 -12.17 13.73
C ARG A 173 19.44 -10.77 13.91
N ALA A 174 18.30 -10.61 14.59
CA ALA A 174 17.71 -9.30 14.84
C ALA A 174 18.61 -8.44 15.74
N LEU A 175 19.17 -9.02 16.80
CA LEU A 175 20.10 -8.34 17.71
C LEU A 175 21.39 -7.91 16.98
N THR A 176 21.97 -8.82 16.18
CA THR A 176 23.16 -8.52 15.39
C THR A 176 22.89 -7.45 14.33
N ALA A 177 21.72 -7.48 13.67
CA ALA A 177 21.31 -6.45 12.72
C ALA A 177 21.09 -5.10 13.43
N SER A 178 20.45 -5.11 14.60
CA SER A 178 20.28 -3.88 15.41
C SER A 178 21.62 -3.25 15.78
N ALA A 179 22.60 -4.04 16.21
CA ALA A 179 23.94 -3.55 16.52
C ALA A 179 24.61 -2.92 15.29
N ARG A 180 24.50 -3.58 14.10
CA ARG A 180 25.03 -3.01 12.84
C ARG A 180 24.36 -1.71 12.44
N VAL A 181 23.03 -1.62 12.56
CA VAL A 181 22.27 -0.38 12.30
C VAL A 181 22.75 0.75 13.21
N GLN A 182 22.92 0.48 14.52
CA GLN A 182 23.42 1.48 15.45
C GLN A 182 24.84 1.95 15.08
N ALA A 183 25.75 1.03 14.81
CA ALA A 183 27.12 1.37 14.39
C ALA A 183 27.16 2.22 13.12
N ALA A 184 26.33 1.88 12.12
CA ALA A 184 26.21 2.65 10.88
C ALA A 184 25.65 4.06 11.11
N LEU A 185 24.63 4.19 11.97
CA LEU A 185 24.07 5.50 12.34
C LEU A 185 25.06 6.35 13.18
N GLU A 186 25.87 5.72 14.01
CA GLU A 186 26.93 6.40 14.76
C GLU A 186 28.04 6.92 13.84
N ALA A 187 28.41 6.15 12.82
CA ALA A 187 29.36 6.57 11.79
C ALA A 187 28.91 7.82 11.01
N CYS A 188 27.60 8.01 10.84
CA CYS A 188 27.07 9.25 10.25
C CYS A 188 27.28 10.50 11.12
N GLY A 189 27.44 10.31 12.41
CA GLY A 189 27.51 11.40 13.38
C GLY A 189 26.12 12.04 13.68
N PRO A 190 26.00 12.79 14.78
CA PRO A 190 24.73 13.23 15.33
C PRO A 190 23.93 14.13 14.37
N ARG A 191 24.61 14.93 13.57
CA ARG A 191 23.96 15.89 12.65
C ARG A 191 23.29 15.22 11.46
N LEU A 192 23.89 14.14 10.94
CA LEU A 192 23.39 13.44 9.74
C LEU A 192 22.48 12.27 10.10
N ARG A 193 22.71 11.65 11.25
CA ARG A 193 21.99 10.49 11.77
C ARG A 193 20.46 10.66 11.64
N ALA A 194 19.92 11.74 12.18
CA ALA A 194 18.47 11.96 12.20
C ALA A 194 17.85 12.04 10.79
N MET A 195 18.56 12.62 9.82
CA MET A 195 18.10 12.68 8.42
C MET A 195 18.15 11.31 7.76
N VAL A 196 19.25 10.59 7.94
CA VAL A 196 19.45 9.23 7.42
C VAL A 196 18.41 8.27 8.00
N GLU A 197 18.19 8.29 9.29
CA GLU A 197 17.20 7.45 9.96
C GLU A 197 15.78 7.68 9.42
N LYS A 198 15.34 8.95 9.30
CA LYS A 198 14.02 9.28 8.77
C LYS A 198 13.83 8.83 7.32
N VAL A 199 14.82 9.02 6.49
CA VAL A 199 14.68 8.73 5.05
C VAL A 199 14.95 7.26 4.75
N CYS A 200 16.03 6.68 5.28
CA CYS A 200 16.45 5.32 4.96
C CYS A 200 15.66 4.27 5.74
N ILE A 201 15.43 4.47 7.04
CA ILE A 201 14.77 3.48 7.90
C ILE A 201 13.25 3.69 7.89
N HIS A 202 12.78 4.90 8.17
CA HIS A 202 11.34 5.18 8.25
C HIS A 202 10.68 5.44 6.89
N GLY A 203 11.45 5.52 5.81
CA GLY A 203 10.92 5.75 4.46
C GLY A 203 10.22 7.10 4.27
N THR A 204 10.51 8.06 5.16
CA THR A 204 9.90 9.40 5.14
C THR A 204 10.37 10.18 3.92
N SER A 205 9.47 10.92 3.27
CA SER A 205 9.86 11.81 2.17
C SER A 205 10.82 12.90 2.66
N LEU A 206 11.70 13.36 1.77
CA LEU A 206 12.71 14.36 2.12
C LEU A 206 12.11 15.65 2.71
N GLN A 207 10.98 16.11 2.16
CA GLN A 207 10.27 17.30 2.65
C GLN A 207 9.72 17.12 4.07
N LEU A 208 9.12 15.97 4.35
CA LEU A 208 8.62 15.64 5.68
C LEU A 208 9.76 15.48 6.69
N ALA A 209 10.88 14.91 6.26
CA ALA A 209 12.08 14.81 7.09
C ALA A 209 12.66 16.20 7.41
N GLU A 210 12.74 17.11 6.43
CA GLU A 210 13.15 18.51 6.62
C GLU A 210 12.25 19.22 7.63
N GLN A 211 10.94 19.08 7.49
CA GLN A 211 9.97 19.68 8.39
C GLN A 211 10.10 19.13 9.83
N ALA A 212 10.15 17.80 9.96
CA ALA A 212 10.27 17.15 11.26
C ALA A 212 11.56 17.49 12.00
N LEU A 213 12.63 17.83 11.28
CA LEU A 213 13.92 18.25 11.80
C LEU A 213 14.08 19.78 11.87
N SER A 214 13.03 20.54 11.60
CA SER A 214 13.04 22.00 11.58
C SER A 214 14.16 22.59 10.68
N LEU A 215 14.45 21.92 9.57
CA LEU A 215 15.47 22.34 8.62
C LEU A 215 14.91 23.33 7.61
N ARG A 216 15.77 24.21 7.12
CA ARG A 216 15.40 25.08 6.00
C ARG A 216 15.18 24.22 4.73
N ARG A 217 14.24 24.65 3.91
CA ARG A 217 13.95 24.00 2.62
C ARG A 217 15.24 23.76 1.82
N ARG A 218 15.39 22.56 1.28
CA ARG A 218 16.54 22.06 0.52
C ARG A 218 17.81 21.71 1.31
N GLN A 219 17.86 21.97 2.62
CA GLN A 219 19.00 21.55 3.44
C GLN A 219 19.05 20.02 3.64
N GLY A 220 17.88 19.39 3.78
CA GLY A 220 17.78 17.94 3.95
C GLY A 220 18.42 17.16 2.82
N LYS A 221 18.33 17.69 1.59
CA LYS A 221 18.96 17.07 0.43
C LYS A 221 20.49 16.96 0.59
N THR A 222 21.13 18.03 1.02
CA THR A 222 22.59 18.05 1.26
C THR A 222 22.99 17.17 2.44
N LEU A 223 22.22 17.24 3.55
CA LEU A 223 22.48 16.42 4.73
C LEU A 223 22.29 14.94 4.43
N LEU A 224 21.25 14.56 3.69
CA LEU A 224 21.05 13.17 3.28
C LEU A 224 22.23 12.66 2.44
N LYS A 225 22.68 13.43 1.45
CA LYS A 225 23.80 13.03 0.61
C LYS A 225 25.08 12.83 1.42
N GLN A 226 25.40 13.76 2.33
CA GLN A 226 26.55 13.63 3.24
C GLN A 226 26.41 12.39 4.15
N GLY A 227 25.20 12.12 4.65
CA GLY A 227 24.93 10.93 5.46
C GLY A 227 25.09 9.63 4.68
N LEU A 228 24.61 9.59 3.44
CA LEU A 228 24.78 8.43 2.55
C LEU A 228 26.25 8.20 2.17
N GLN A 229 27.02 9.28 2.01
CA GLN A 229 28.47 9.18 1.78
C GLN A 229 29.17 8.58 3.02
N ALA A 230 28.86 9.07 4.22
CA ALA A 230 29.42 8.51 5.47
C ALA A 230 29.06 7.02 5.65
N LEU A 231 27.81 6.64 5.27
CA LEU A 231 27.41 5.23 5.25
C LEU A 231 28.22 4.41 4.24
N ALA A 232 28.44 4.96 3.04
CA ALA A 232 29.22 4.26 2.01
C ALA A 232 30.66 4.01 2.49
N GLU A 233 31.28 4.98 3.15
CA GLU A 233 32.59 4.86 3.78
C GLU A 233 32.58 3.81 4.91
N HIS A 234 31.58 3.84 5.80
CA HIS A 234 31.41 2.86 6.88
C HIS A 234 31.27 1.42 6.35
N TYR A 235 30.54 1.24 5.25
CA TYR A 235 30.32 -0.07 4.63
C TYR A 235 31.45 -0.49 3.66
N GLY A 236 32.44 0.36 3.41
CA GLY A 236 33.51 0.08 2.47
C GLY A 236 33.07 -0.02 1.01
N LEU A 237 32.09 0.80 0.62
CA LEU A 237 31.48 0.82 -0.72
C LEU A 237 32.05 1.93 -1.63
N GLY A 238 33.10 2.60 -1.19
CA GLY A 238 33.77 3.69 -1.91
C GLY A 238 34.73 3.24 -3.01
#